data_5916dc5ae2c6044d4290e8394bdaa691
#
_entry.id   5916dc5ae2c6044d4290e8394bdaa691
#
_cell.length_a   1.000
_cell.length_b   1.000
_cell.length_c   1.000
_cell.angle_alpha   90.00
_cell.angle_beta   90.00
_cell.angle_gamma   90.00
#
_symmetry.space_group_name_H-M   'P 1'
#
loop_
_entity.id
_entity.type
_entity.pdbx_description
1 polymer ?
#
loop_
_entity_poly.entity_id
_entity_poly.type
_entity_poly.pdbx_seq_one_letter_code
_entity_poly.pdbx_strand_id
1 'polypeptide(L)'
;ACETIGVQVPRFCYHERLNVAGNCRMCLVEIQNAPKPVASCAWPVSPEMRVFTDTPLVQKARESVLEFLLVNHPLDCPVCDQGGECDLQEQTLAFGADRSRFFYEKRGVEDKNCGPLVKTIMTRCIHCTRCVRFFSERCW
;
A
#
# COMPACT_ATOMS: atom_id res chain seq x y z
N ALA A 1 8.24 -9.72 -12.87
CA ALA A 1 7.58 -10.38 -14.02
C ALA A 1 6.54 -9.45 -14.68
N CYS A 2 5.52 -8.92 -13.98
CA CYS A 2 4.53 -8.03 -14.62
C CYS A 2 5.17 -6.75 -15.17
N GLU A 3 6.05 -6.12 -14.41
CA GLU A 3 6.76 -4.89 -14.83
C GLU A 3 7.65 -5.09 -16.06
N THR A 4 8.25 -6.26 -16.25
CA THR A 4 9.07 -6.54 -17.42
C THR A 4 8.31 -6.57 -18.75
N ILE A 5 6.97 -6.68 -18.67
CA ILE A 5 6.06 -6.62 -19.84
C ILE A 5 5.21 -5.33 -19.83
N GLY A 6 5.61 -4.33 -19.04
CA GLY A 6 4.96 -3.02 -18.99
C GLY A 6 3.68 -2.94 -18.15
N VAL A 7 3.33 -4.01 -17.40
CA VAL A 7 2.16 -4.01 -16.52
C VAL A 7 2.57 -3.58 -15.12
N GLN A 8 2.10 -2.42 -14.70
CA GLN A 8 2.32 -1.93 -13.35
C GLN A 8 1.26 -2.49 -12.38
N VAL A 9 1.72 -2.99 -11.24
CA VAL A 9 0.88 -3.45 -10.14
C VAL A 9 1.06 -2.49 -8.95
N PRO A 10 -0.03 -1.88 -8.44
CA PRO A 10 0.04 -0.94 -7.33
C PRO A 10 0.58 -1.61 -6.05
N ARG A 11 1.34 -0.88 -5.26
CA ARG A 11 1.99 -1.39 -4.05
C ARG A 11 2.32 -0.27 -3.06
N PHE A 12 2.35 -0.58 -1.77
CA PHE A 12 2.86 0.32 -0.74
C PHE A 12 4.04 -0.29 0.02
N CYS A 13 3.90 -1.50 0.56
CA CYS A 13 4.93 -2.09 1.42
C CYS A 13 6.14 -2.63 0.64
N TYR A 14 5.95 -3.14 -0.57
CA TYR A 14 7.05 -3.70 -1.36
C TYR A 14 8.04 -2.62 -1.81
N HIS A 15 9.32 -2.94 -1.66
CA HIS A 15 10.43 -2.17 -2.22
C HIS A 15 11.51 -3.15 -2.67
N GLU A 16 12.10 -2.92 -3.84
CA GLU A 16 13.08 -3.85 -4.46
C GLU A 16 14.33 -4.10 -3.63
N ARG A 17 14.69 -3.15 -2.75
CA ARG A 17 15.88 -3.21 -1.89
C ARG A 17 15.60 -3.65 -0.45
N LEU A 18 14.39 -4.07 -0.15
CA LEU A 18 13.98 -4.54 1.18
C LEU A 18 13.35 -5.93 1.08
N ASN A 19 13.46 -6.71 2.12
CA ASN A 19 12.77 -7.99 2.20
C ASN A 19 11.26 -7.84 2.06
N VAL A 20 10.60 -8.84 1.50
CA VAL A 20 9.17 -8.79 1.24
C VAL A 20 8.38 -8.86 2.54
N ALA A 21 7.48 -7.91 2.77
CA ALA A 21 6.56 -7.90 3.91
C ALA A 21 5.18 -8.48 3.58
N GLY A 22 4.63 -8.18 2.39
CA GLY A 22 3.32 -8.66 1.95
C GLY A 22 2.13 -8.18 2.79
N ASN A 23 2.29 -7.10 3.57
CA ASN A 23 1.32 -6.66 4.58
C ASN A 23 0.30 -5.64 4.09
N CYS A 24 0.62 -4.80 3.11
CA CYS A 24 -0.32 -3.77 2.63
C CYS A 24 -1.46 -4.33 1.78
N ARG A 25 -1.27 -5.45 1.13
CA ARG A 25 -2.24 -6.14 0.26
C ARG A 25 -2.71 -5.34 -0.96
N MET A 26 -2.04 -4.23 -1.31
CA MET A 26 -2.42 -3.44 -2.48
C MET A 26 -2.11 -4.13 -3.80
N CYS A 27 -1.09 -4.98 -3.83
CA CYS A 27 -0.62 -5.70 -5.02
C CYS A 27 -1.39 -7.00 -5.34
N LEU A 28 -2.64 -7.11 -4.90
CA LEU A 28 -3.47 -8.28 -5.19
C LEU A 28 -3.69 -8.45 -6.68
N VAL A 29 -3.55 -9.70 -7.14
CA VAL A 29 -3.81 -10.15 -8.52
C VAL A 29 -4.54 -11.49 -8.47
N GLU A 30 -5.23 -11.85 -9.55
CA GLU A 30 -5.75 -13.22 -9.72
C GLU A 30 -4.73 -14.07 -10.46
N ILE A 31 -4.63 -15.32 -10.04
CA ILE A 31 -3.86 -16.35 -10.73
C ILE A 31 -4.84 -17.44 -11.17
N GLN A 32 -4.71 -17.90 -12.39
CA GLN A 32 -5.54 -18.98 -12.89
C GLN A 32 -5.48 -20.18 -11.93
N ASN A 33 -6.65 -20.74 -11.60
CA ASN A 33 -6.83 -21.85 -10.66
C ASN A 33 -6.48 -21.55 -9.18
N ALA A 34 -6.15 -20.31 -8.82
CA ALA A 34 -6.05 -19.93 -7.41
C ALA A 34 -7.45 -19.62 -6.84
N PRO A 35 -7.78 -20.07 -5.62
CA PRO A 35 -9.11 -19.89 -5.06
C PRO A 35 -9.43 -18.46 -4.62
N LYS A 36 -8.43 -17.61 -4.53
CA LYS A 36 -8.52 -16.21 -4.09
C LYS A 36 -7.40 -15.36 -4.65
N PRO A 37 -7.56 -14.03 -4.73
CA PRO A 37 -6.49 -13.12 -5.10
C PRO A 37 -5.27 -13.25 -4.17
N VAL A 38 -4.08 -13.14 -4.75
CA VAL A 38 -2.80 -13.29 -4.05
C VAL A 38 -1.98 -12.00 -4.09
N ALA A 39 -1.11 -11.82 -3.10
CA ALA A 39 -0.18 -10.69 -3.09
C ALA A 39 0.97 -10.97 -4.06
N SER A 40 1.00 -10.30 -5.21
CA SER A 40 1.99 -10.52 -6.27
C SER A 40 3.44 -10.27 -5.82
N CYS A 41 3.65 -9.40 -4.84
CA CYS A 41 5.00 -9.12 -4.30
C CYS A 41 5.61 -10.31 -3.52
N ALA A 42 4.79 -11.25 -3.05
CA ALA A 42 5.21 -12.40 -2.24
C ALA A 42 4.96 -13.76 -2.91
N TRP A 43 4.38 -13.76 -4.11
CA TRP A 43 4.04 -15.00 -4.79
C TRP A 43 5.16 -15.45 -5.74
N PRO A 44 5.62 -16.69 -5.65
CA PRO A 44 6.64 -17.21 -6.54
C PRO A 44 6.12 -17.35 -7.98
N VAL A 45 6.96 -17.03 -8.94
CA VAL A 45 6.64 -17.22 -10.36
C VAL A 45 6.88 -18.68 -10.76
N SER A 46 5.96 -19.27 -11.50
CA SER A 46 6.10 -20.62 -12.09
C SER A 46 5.92 -20.57 -13.60
N PRO A 47 6.46 -21.56 -14.35
CA PRO A 47 6.22 -21.68 -15.77
C PRO A 47 4.72 -21.75 -16.10
N GLU A 48 4.34 -21.15 -17.24
CA GLU A 48 2.94 -21.14 -17.74
C GLU A 48 1.90 -20.47 -16.81
N MET A 49 2.35 -19.78 -15.77
CA MET A 49 1.46 -19.05 -14.86
C MET A 49 0.69 -17.96 -15.62
N ARG A 50 -0.63 -17.98 -15.53
CA ARG A 50 -1.49 -16.91 -16.06
C ARG A 50 -1.95 -16.01 -14.91
N VAL A 51 -1.59 -14.73 -15.01
CA VAL A 51 -1.88 -13.71 -14.02
C VAL A 51 -2.82 -12.67 -14.61
N PHE A 52 -3.90 -12.37 -13.91
CA PHE A 52 -4.87 -11.35 -14.30
C PHE A 52 -4.74 -10.16 -13.34
N THR A 53 -4.44 -9.01 -13.88
CA THR A 53 -4.11 -7.80 -13.10
C THR A 53 -5.21 -6.78 -13.05
N ASP A 54 -6.28 -6.95 -13.85
CA ASP A 54 -7.34 -5.95 -14.01
C ASP A 54 -8.73 -6.58 -14.19
N THR A 55 -9.03 -7.61 -13.38
CA THR A 55 -10.38 -8.18 -13.33
C THR A 55 -11.29 -7.39 -12.38
N PRO A 56 -12.62 -7.47 -12.50
CA PRO A 56 -13.54 -6.83 -11.54
C PRO A 56 -13.26 -7.22 -10.08
N LEU A 57 -12.83 -8.47 -9.84
CA LEU A 57 -12.46 -8.92 -8.50
C LEU A 57 -11.20 -8.23 -7.99
N VAL A 58 -10.17 -8.09 -8.83
CA VAL A 58 -8.93 -7.39 -8.49
C VAL A 58 -9.19 -5.90 -8.26
N GLN A 59 -9.98 -5.27 -9.11
CA GLN A 59 -10.37 -3.85 -8.95
C GLN A 59 -11.09 -3.65 -7.62
N LYS A 60 -12.07 -4.48 -7.29
CA LYS A 60 -12.81 -4.40 -6.02
C LYS A 60 -11.94 -4.70 -4.80
N ALA A 61 -10.99 -5.62 -4.92
CA ALA A 61 -10.04 -5.90 -3.86
C ALA A 61 -9.12 -4.70 -3.57
N ARG A 62 -8.60 -4.03 -4.59
CA ARG A 62 -7.77 -2.82 -4.45
C ARG A 62 -8.55 -1.65 -3.86
N GLU A 63 -9.76 -1.41 -4.35
CA GLU A 63 -10.66 -0.40 -3.79
C GLU A 63 -10.90 -0.64 -2.30
N SER A 64 -11.16 -1.89 -1.91
CA SER A 64 -11.38 -2.26 -0.50
C SER A 64 -10.12 -2.06 0.35
N VAL A 65 -8.94 -2.38 -0.16
CA VAL A 65 -7.66 -2.14 0.54
C VAL A 65 -7.46 -0.65 0.78
N LEU A 66 -7.69 0.18 -0.23
CA LEU A 66 -7.60 1.64 -0.09
C LEU A 66 -8.61 2.18 0.91
N GLU A 67 -9.84 1.69 0.90
CA GLU A 67 -10.86 2.07 1.87
C GLU A 67 -10.39 1.77 3.31
N PHE A 68 -9.78 0.61 3.56
CA PHE A 68 -9.20 0.28 4.87
C PHE A 68 -8.03 1.18 5.24
N LEU A 69 -7.14 1.51 4.32
CA LEU A 69 -6.03 2.42 4.58
C LEU A 69 -6.52 3.84 4.90
N LEU A 70 -7.59 4.28 4.26
CA LEU A 70 -8.14 5.63 4.41
C LEU A 70 -9.08 5.78 5.60
N VAL A 71 -9.60 4.69 6.16
CA VAL A 71 -10.59 4.73 7.25
C VAL A 71 -10.15 5.62 8.42
N ASN A 72 -8.90 5.49 8.88
CA ASN A 72 -8.34 6.31 9.96
C ASN A 72 -7.26 7.28 9.48
N HIS A 73 -7.02 7.36 8.17
CA HIS A 73 -6.05 8.31 7.63
C HIS A 73 -6.58 9.74 7.77
N PRO A 74 -5.81 10.71 8.32
CA PRO A 74 -6.33 12.06 8.58
C PRO A 74 -6.53 12.83 7.27
N LEU A 75 -7.47 13.76 7.27
CA LEU A 75 -7.73 14.65 6.12
C LEU A 75 -6.76 15.83 6.11
N ASP A 76 -5.48 15.54 6.18
CA ASP A 76 -4.39 16.50 6.34
C ASP A 76 -3.67 16.84 5.03
N CYS A 77 -4.13 16.37 3.88
CA CYS A 77 -3.44 16.59 2.61
C CYS A 77 -3.00 18.05 2.37
N PRO A 78 -3.81 19.07 2.67
CA PRO A 78 -3.43 20.47 2.46
C PRO A 78 -2.26 20.94 3.35
N VAL A 79 -2.01 20.28 4.47
CA VAL A 79 -0.94 20.60 5.44
C VAL A 79 0.06 19.46 5.60
N CYS A 80 0.00 18.43 4.74
CA CYS A 80 0.90 17.30 4.75
C CYS A 80 2.09 17.55 3.82
N ASP A 81 3.30 17.37 4.32
CA ASP A 81 4.53 17.56 3.53
C ASP A 81 4.62 16.62 2.31
N GLN A 82 3.95 15.46 2.34
CA GLN A 82 3.89 14.50 1.23
C GLN A 82 2.83 14.87 0.18
N GLY A 83 1.95 15.84 0.46
CA GLY A 83 0.88 16.24 -0.46
C GLY A 83 1.40 16.65 -1.83
N GLY A 84 0.78 16.15 -2.90
CA GLY A 84 1.19 16.42 -4.30
C GLY A 84 2.22 15.44 -4.87
N GLU A 85 2.93 14.67 -4.04
CA GLU A 85 3.87 13.62 -4.43
C GLU A 85 3.65 12.32 -3.62
N CYS A 86 2.39 12.03 -3.28
CA CYS A 86 2.00 10.98 -2.36
C CYS A 86 1.43 9.77 -3.10
N ASP A 87 2.11 8.62 -2.99
CA ASP A 87 1.66 7.36 -3.56
C ASP A 87 0.24 6.98 -3.12
N LEU A 88 -0.15 7.32 -1.87
CA LEU A 88 -1.50 7.04 -1.37
C LEU A 88 -2.54 7.88 -2.12
N GLN A 89 -2.26 9.16 -2.38
CA GLN A 89 -3.15 10.01 -3.19
C GLN A 89 -3.26 9.49 -4.62
N GLU A 90 -2.14 9.19 -5.27
CA GLU A 90 -2.12 8.71 -6.66
C GLU A 90 -2.85 7.37 -6.81
N GLN A 91 -2.58 6.42 -5.94
CA GLN A 91 -3.24 5.12 -5.98
C GLN A 91 -4.71 5.19 -5.59
N THR A 92 -5.09 6.11 -4.70
CA THR A 92 -6.50 6.36 -4.35
C THR A 92 -7.26 6.94 -5.56
N LEU A 93 -6.64 7.86 -6.29
CA LEU A 93 -7.24 8.42 -7.49
C LEU A 93 -7.40 7.36 -8.60
N ALA A 94 -6.42 6.47 -8.75
CA ALA A 94 -6.43 5.45 -9.80
C ALA A 94 -7.33 4.24 -9.51
N PHE A 95 -7.45 3.83 -8.24
CA PHE A 95 -8.07 2.55 -7.85
C PHE A 95 -9.10 2.66 -6.73
N GLY A 96 -9.23 3.82 -6.09
CA GLY A 96 -10.12 4.03 -4.96
C GLY A 96 -11.53 4.45 -5.37
N ALA A 97 -12.42 4.56 -4.38
CA ALA A 97 -13.75 5.14 -4.55
C ALA A 97 -13.71 6.67 -4.54
N ASP A 98 -14.72 7.30 -5.10
CA ASP A 98 -14.87 8.76 -5.19
C ASP A 98 -15.22 9.42 -3.84
N ARG A 99 -15.70 8.63 -2.88
CA ARG A 99 -16.12 9.11 -1.55
C ARG A 99 -15.90 8.07 -0.47
N SER A 100 -15.73 8.56 0.77
CA SER A 100 -15.68 7.70 1.96
C SER A 100 -17.09 7.30 2.41
N ARG A 101 -17.25 6.06 2.85
CA ARG A 101 -18.44 5.57 3.56
C ARG A 101 -18.32 5.71 5.08
N PHE A 102 -17.12 6.08 5.57
CA PHE A 102 -16.82 6.22 6.98
C PHE A 102 -17.09 7.65 7.45
N PHE A 103 -17.96 7.81 8.41
CA PHE A 103 -18.42 9.10 8.93
C PHE A 103 -18.25 9.25 10.46
N TYR A 104 -17.59 8.28 11.10
CA TYR A 104 -17.20 8.36 12.49
C TYR A 104 -15.89 9.14 12.67
N GLU A 105 -15.60 9.51 13.92
CA GLU A 105 -14.31 10.13 14.23
C GLU A 105 -13.14 9.20 13.92
N LYS A 106 -12.14 9.72 13.24
CA LYS A 106 -10.92 8.99 12.92
C LYS A 106 -10.03 8.89 14.15
N ARG A 107 -9.41 7.73 14.34
CA ARG A 107 -8.47 7.48 15.44
C ARG A 107 -7.21 8.34 15.27
N GLY A 108 -6.88 9.15 16.29
CA GLY A 108 -5.57 9.81 16.40
C GLY A 108 -4.53 8.90 17.08
N VAL A 109 -3.27 9.06 16.71
CA VAL A 109 -2.13 8.37 17.31
C VAL A 109 -1.10 9.42 17.75
N GLU A 110 -0.53 9.27 18.95
CA GLU A 110 0.51 10.16 19.46
C GLU A 110 1.80 10.07 18.62
N ASP A 111 2.39 11.23 18.37
CA ASP A 111 3.67 11.34 17.68
C ASP A 111 4.80 10.78 18.55
N LYS A 112 5.81 10.23 17.91
CA LYS A 112 7.00 9.71 18.59
C LYS A 112 8.10 10.76 18.62
N ASN A 113 8.77 10.88 19.77
CA ASN A 113 9.97 11.70 19.88
C ASN A 113 11.15 10.95 19.27
N CYS A 114 11.61 11.40 18.11
CA CYS A 114 12.77 10.85 17.40
C CYS A 114 13.99 11.79 17.47
N GLY A 115 14.04 12.68 18.47
CA GLY A 115 15.12 13.66 18.64
C GLY A 115 14.87 14.98 17.90
N PRO A 116 15.85 15.89 17.90
CA PRO A 116 15.67 17.25 17.41
C PRO A 116 15.62 17.38 15.88
N LEU A 117 16.12 16.37 15.16
CA LEU A 117 16.27 16.42 13.69
C LEU A 117 15.14 15.71 12.92
N VAL A 118 14.40 14.81 13.58
CA VAL A 118 13.36 14.01 12.94
C VAL A 118 12.03 14.21 13.65
N LYS A 119 11.04 14.71 12.90
CA LYS A 119 9.66 14.84 13.37
C LYS A 119 8.80 13.72 12.78
N THR A 120 7.96 13.13 13.59
CA THR A 120 6.97 12.14 13.16
C THR A 120 5.56 12.70 13.25
N ILE A 121 4.67 12.29 12.35
CA ILE A 121 3.23 12.51 12.44
C ILE A 121 2.58 11.14 12.26
N MET A 122 2.45 10.41 13.37
CA MET A 122 2.11 8.99 13.37
C MET A 122 0.72 8.69 12.82
N THR A 123 -0.23 9.62 12.97
CA THR A 123 -1.59 9.46 12.42
C THR A 123 -1.59 9.34 10.90
N ARG A 124 -0.60 9.91 10.20
CA ARG A 124 -0.45 9.82 8.74
C ARG A 124 0.20 8.53 8.26
N CYS A 125 0.75 7.72 9.16
CA CYS A 125 1.44 6.48 8.83
C CYS A 125 0.46 5.42 8.30
N ILE A 126 0.78 4.81 7.15
CA ILE A 126 -0.01 3.72 6.54
C ILE A 126 0.47 2.32 6.96
N HIS A 127 1.40 2.23 7.92
CA HIS A 127 1.95 0.99 8.48
C HIS A 127 2.58 0.05 7.42
N CYS A 128 3.18 0.59 6.38
CA CYS A 128 3.83 -0.18 5.31
C CYS A 128 5.12 -0.89 5.74
N THR A 129 5.67 -0.59 6.90
CA THR A 129 6.88 -1.17 7.49
C THR A 129 8.19 -0.95 6.72
N ARG A 130 8.23 -0.10 5.69
CA ARG A 130 9.46 0.17 4.92
C ARG A 130 10.58 0.72 5.82
N CYS A 131 10.28 1.69 6.69
CA CYS A 131 11.25 2.24 7.63
C CYS A 131 11.76 1.19 8.62
N VAL A 132 10.88 0.38 9.20
CA VAL A 132 11.26 -0.70 10.14
C VAL A 132 12.21 -1.68 9.47
N ARG A 133 11.87 -2.16 8.28
CA ARG A 133 12.71 -3.10 7.51
C ARG A 133 14.04 -2.49 7.09
N PHE A 134 14.04 -1.21 6.73
CA PHE A 134 15.30 -0.51 6.42
C PHE A 134 16.25 -0.54 7.61
N PHE A 135 15.77 -0.15 8.79
CA PHE A 135 16.61 -0.14 9.99
C PHE A 135 17.06 -1.55 10.39
N SER A 136 16.18 -2.54 10.34
CA SER A 136 16.54 -3.91 10.74
C SER A 136 17.40 -4.67 9.72
N GLU A 137 17.39 -4.30 8.45
CA GLU A 137 18.07 -5.05 7.39
C GLU A 137 19.32 -4.35 6.86
N ARG A 138 19.45 -3.04 7.06
CA ARG A 138 20.49 -2.21 6.42
C ARG A 138 21.35 -1.41 7.38
N CYS A 139 20.92 -1.27 8.64
CA CYS A 139 21.63 -0.44 9.63
C CYS A 139 22.34 -1.25 10.72
N TRP A 140 22.57 -2.57 10.52
CA TRP A 140 23.33 -3.43 11.40
C TRP A 140 24.55 -4.01 10.68
#